data_b48f0a8064a421820470dba1019684bb
#
_entry.id   b48f0a8064a421820470dba1019684bb
#
_cell.length_a   1.000
_cell.length_b   1.000
_cell.length_c   1.000
_cell.angle_alpha   90.00
_cell.angle_beta   90.00
_cell.angle_gamma   90.00
#
_symmetry.space_group_name_H-M   'P 1'
#
loop_
_entity.id
_entity.type
_entity.pdbx_description
1 polymer ?
#
loop_
_entity_poly.entity_id
_entity_poly.type
_entity_poly.pdbx_seq_one_letter_code
_entity_poly.pdbx_strand_id
1 'polypeptide(L)'
;MLKPIILVLFVLFGFTQSSNAQYGFSHEIGVIAGPVAFQSDYGQRYHFKTNAGNTGYGIGIIHYLNFSYEAECNCYTPETYFNDHFKLRSELSYNKTELEHFGEWVKPERTSLGADQLRAMKGSTAVTNIGMQLEYFPLSIRRFTATIGSFGPFISLGGQFSYYNPEARSSLGPLGTPLTTFPKYLTPTDNQPYGFTNESGTTWSIVSSVGTRFKLSPLRDLMVDLRFQYYFSNWVEGLNPNPAIYKENKANDWLVWFNVGYIYYLQ
;
A
#
# COMPACT_ATOMS: atom_id res chain seq x y z
N MET A 1 -8.58 22.54 -18.04
CA MET A 1 -7.64 21.93 -17.08
C MET A 1 -7.28 22.81 -15.86
N LEU A 2 -7.64 24.10 -15.82
CA LEU A 2 -7.34 25.01 -14.66
C LEU A 2 -8.30 24.84 -13.46
N LYS A 3 -9.55 24.44 -13.70
CA LYS A 3 -10.58 24.35 -12.65
C LYS A 3 -10.28 23.36 -11.50
N PRO A 4 -9.73 22.14 -11.72
CA PRO A 4 -9.44 21.24 -10.61
C PRO A 4 -8.23 21.70 -9.76
N ILE A 5 -7.25 22.38 -10.35
CA ILE A 5 -6.07 22.90 -9.63
C ILE A 5 -6.47 24.01 -8.67
N ILE A 6 -7.39 24.89 -9.08
CA ILE A 6 -7.91 25.98 -8.23
C ILE A 6 -8.70 25.42 -7.05
N LEU A 7 -9.47 24.32 -7.25
CA LEU A 7 -10.21 23.67 -6.17
C LEU A 7 -9.27 23.03 -5.14
N VAL A 8 -8.20 22.38 -5.58
CA VAL A 8 -7.18 21.81 -4.70
C VAL A 8 -6.43 22.87 -3.91
N LEU A 9 -6.08 23.99 -4.56
CA LEU A 9 -5.48 25.14 -3.89
C LEU A 9 -6.43 25.78 -2.87
N PHE A 10 -7.73 25.88 -3.16
CA PHE A 10 -8.72 26.43 -2.22
C PHE A 10 -8.93 25.52 -0.99
N VAL A 11 -8.88 24.21 -1.17
CA VAL A 11 -8.92 23.24 -0.07
C VAL A 11 -7.65 23.33 0.79
N LEU A 12 -6.48 23.48 0.17
CA LEU A 12 -5.21 23.62 0.90
C LEU A 12 -5.13 24.95 1.68
N PHE A 13 -5.67 26.05 1.15
CA PHE A 13 -5.71 27.34 1.83
C PHE A 13 -6.83 27.46 2.89
N GLY A 14 -7.89 26.65 2.78
CA GLY A 14 -9.00 26.63 3.75
C GLY A 14 -8.61 26.08 5.12
N PHE A 15 -7.48 25.36 5.23
CA PHE A 15 -6.99 24.78 6.49
C PHE A 15 -6.04 25.71 7.27
N THR A 16 -5.75 26.93 6.79
CA THR A 16 -4.90 27.89 7.51
C THR A 16 -5.67 28.78 8.51
N GLN A 17 -6.85 28.36 8.95
CA GLN A 17 -7.48 29.01 10.09
C GLN A 17 -6.69 28.62 11.34
N SER A 18 -5.94 29.57 11.89
CA SER A 18 -5.33 29.48 13.21
C SER A 18 -6.41 29.21 14.25
N SER A 19 -6.68 27.96 14.53
CA SER A 19 -7.44 27.57 15.70
C SER A 19 -6.55 27.83 16.90
N ASN A 20 -6.94 28.76 17.77
CA ASN A 20 -6.45 28.84 19.13
C ASN A 20 -6.99 27.60 19.86
N ALA A 21 -6.38 26.45 19.61
CA ALA A 21 -6.75 25.20 20.25
C ALA A 21 -6.02 25.13 21.59
N GLN A 22 -6.72 25.38 22.63
CA GLN A 22 -6.29 25.21 24.03
C GLN A 22 -5.97 23.72 24.39
N TYR A 23 -6.10 22.81 23.44
CA TYR A 23 -5.73 21.39 23.57
C TYR A 23 -5.11 20.94 22.24
N GLY A 24 -3.84 21.28 22.01
CA GLY A 24 -3.13 20.89 20.81
C GLY A 24 -2.65 19.43 20.86
N PHE A 25 -3.17 18.57 19.99
CA PHE A 25 -2.48 17.32 19.69
C PHE A 25 -1.15 17.62 19.01
N SER A 26 -0.10 16.88 19.33
CA SER A 26 1.15 17.03 18.60
C SER A 26 1.05 16.36 17.22
N HIS A 27 1.64 16.99 16.24
CA HIS A 27 1.61 16.55 14.85
C HIS A 27 3.01 16.18 14.36
N GLU A 28 3.06 15.13 13.56
CA GLU A 28 4.29 14.72 12.89
C GLU A 28 4.01 14.55 11.39
N ILE A 29 4.97 14.89 10.55
CA ILE A 29 4.90 14.65 9.11
C ILE A 29 6.11 13.83 8.68
N GLY A 30 5.93 12.96 7.72
CA GLY A 30 7.02 12.15 7.22
C GLY A 30 6.83 11.71 5.79
N VAL A 31 7.90 11.15 5.25
CA VAL A 31 7.92 10.50 3.95
C VAL A 31 8.35 9.06 4.12
N ILE A 32 7.78 8.19 3.31
CA ILE A 32 8.11 6.76 3.25
C ILE A 32 8.45 6.38 1.83
N ALA A 33 9.38 5.45 1.68
CA ALA A 33 9.70 4.86 0.39
C ALA A 33 10.27 3.45 0.58
N GLY A 34 10.12 2.62 -0.45
CA GLY A 34 10.73 1.30 -0.43
C GLY A 34 10.19 0.34 -1.49
N PRO A 35 10.76 -0.86 -1.58
CA PRO A 35 10.32 -1.88 -2.50
C PRO A 35 8.98 -2.47 -2.10
N VAL A 36 8.18 -2.78 -3.10
CA VAL A 36 6.91 -3.50 -2.97
C VAL A 36 6.99 -4.86 -3.66
N ALA A 37 6.27 -5.84 -3.16
CA ALA A 37 6.06 -7.13 -3.78
C ALA A 37 4.57 -7.42 -3.86
N PHE A 38 4.07 -7.70 -5.06
CA PHE A 38 2.66 -7.94 -5.32
C PHE A 38 2.40 -9.43 -5.45
N GLN A 39 1.38 -9.92 -4.77
CA GLN A 39 0.90 -11.29 -4.88
C GLN A 39 -0.38 -11.30 -5.71
N SER A 40 -0.29 -11.84 -6.91
CA SER A 40 -1.25 -11.65 -7.99
C SER A 40 -1.50 -12.91 -8.79
N ASP A 41 -2.39 -12.83 -9.77
CA ASP A 41 -2.66 -13.87 -10.75
C ASP A 41 -1.57 -13.99 -11.86
N TYR A 42 -0.58 -13.11 -11.85
CA TYR A 42 0.69 -13.31 -12.53
C TYR A 42 1.54 -14.32 -11.74
N GLY A 43 1.14 -15.58 -11.75
CA GLY A 43 1.74 -16.66 -11.00
C GLY A 43 0.68 -17.54 -10.31
N GLN A 44 1.10 -18.38 -9.39
CA GLN A 44 0.22 -19.13 -8.50
C GLN A 44 0.22 -18.43 -7.13
N ARG A 45 -0.92 -17.93 -6.70
CA ARG A 45 -1.09 -17.05 -5.55
C ARG A 45 -0.52 -17.61 -4.22
N TYR A 46 -0.57 -18.91 -4.02
CA TYR A 46 -0.01 -19.57 -2.82
C TYR A 46 1.42 -20.11 -3.02
N HIS A 47 2.04 -19.83 -4.17
CA HIS A 47 3.36 -20.33 -4.49
C HIS A 47 4.35 -19.16 -4.60
N PHE A 48 5.07 -18.90 -3.51
CA PHE A 48 6.00 -17.76 -3.42
C PHE A 48 6.96 -17.66 -4.61
N LYS A 49 7.53 -18.78 -5.07
CA LYS A 49 8.47 -18.78 -6.20
C LYS A 49 7.90 -18.28 -7.52
N THR A 50 6.57 -18.31 -7.70
CA THR A 50 5.91 -17.83 -8.92
C THR A 50 5.53 -16.35 -8.86
N ASN A 51 5.57 -15.74 -7.67
CA ASN A 51 5.24 -14.33 -7.45
C ASN A 51 6.43 -13.48 -6.97
N ALA A 52 7.53 -14.09 -6.56
CA ALA A 52 8.67 -13.40 -5.95
C ALA A 52 9.34 -12.34 -6.86
N GLY A 53 9.10 -12.42 -8.18
CA GLY A 53 9.58 -11.44 -9.15
C GLY A 53 8.64 -10.25 -9.41
N ASN A 54 7.40 -10.31 -8.93
CA ASN A 54 6.40 -9.24 -9.09
C ASN A 54 6.68 -8.12 -8.09
N THR A 55 7.68 -7.30 -8.41
CA THR A 55 8.21 -6.27 -7.53
C THR A 55 8.13 -4.90 -8.16
N GLY A 56 8.19 -3.89 -7.33
CA GLY A 56 8.15 -2.50 -7.74
C GLY A 56 8.63 -1.58 -6.65
N TYR A 57 8.17 -0.37 -6.68
CA TYR A 57 8.50 0.65 -5.69
C TYR A 57 7.27 1.37 -5.20
N GLY A 58 7.32 1.84 -3.97
CA GLY A 58 6.31 2.69 -3.38
C GLY A 58 6.93 3.91 -2.71
N ILE A 59 6.13 4.98 -2.65
CA ILE A 59 6.46 6.25 -2.01
C ILE A 59 5.20 6.80 -1.37
N GLY A 60 5.32 7.50 -0.25
CA GLY A 60 4.17 8.10 0.40
C GLY A 60 4.53 9.24 1.34
N ILE A 61 3.50 10.03 1.64
CA ILE A 61 3.51 11.06 2.67
C ILE A 61 2.64 10.55 3.81
N ILE A 62 3.13 10.68 5.01
CA ILE A 62 2.45 10.27 6.23
C ILE A 62 2.33 11.45 7.18
N HIS A 63 1.21 11.51 7.87
CA HIS A 63 0.95 12.48 8.92
C HIS A 63 0.50 11.72 10.16
N TYR A 64 1.04 12.07 11.30
CA TYR A 64 0.66 11.51 12.59
C TYR A 64 -0.03 12.54 13.44
N LEU A 65 -1.12 12.09 14.04
CA LEU A 65 -1.75 12.75 15.17
C LEU A 65 -1.36 11.96 16.44
N ASN A 66 -0.64 12.63 17.32
CA ASN A 66 -0.23 12.06 18.59
C ASN A 66 -1.25 12.48 19.67
N PHE A 67 -1.80 11.52 20.40
CA PHE A 67 -2.78 11.77 21.45
C PHE A 67 -2.16 12.26 22.76
N SER A 68 -0.82 12.23 22.89
CA SER A 68 -0.16 12.90 24.02
C SER A 68 -0.18 14.41 23.76
N TYR A 69 -0.79 15.15 24.68
CA TYR A 69 -0.84 16.60 24.63
C TYR A 69 0.54 17.21 24.79
N GLU A 70 0.82 18.31 24.06
CA GLU A 70 1.88 19.22 24.46
C GLU A 70 1.54 19.75 25.86
N ALA A 71 2.42 19.51 26.81
CA ALA A 71 2.22 19.97 28.17
C ALA A 71 2.35 21.50 28.21
N GLU A 72 1.24 22.23 28.22
CA GLU A 72 1.24 23.48 28.95
C GLU A 72 1.61 23.17 30.42
N CYS A 73 2.40 24.04 31.05
CA CYS A 73 2.99 23.87 32.38
C CYS A 73 1.98 23.68 33.57
N ASN A 74 0.82 23.16 33.30
CA ASN A 74 -0.19 22.74 34.26
C ASN A 74 -0.05 21.24 34.48
N CYS A 75 0.47 20.86 35.63
CA CYS A 75 0.74 19.50 36.10
C CYS A 75 -0.47 18.54 36.18
N TYR A 76 -1.51 18.73 35.38
CA TYR A 76 -2.78 18.02 35.47
C TYR A 76 -3.27 17.37 34.15
N THR A 77 -2.40 17.08 33.20
CA THR A 77 -2.84 16.23 32.09
C THR A 77 -2.88 14.79 32.55
N PRO A 78 -4.07 14.16 32.68
CA PRO A 78 -4.14 12.76 33.06
C PRO A 78 -3.42 11.90 32.04
N GLU A 79 -2.34 11.27 32.44
CA GLU A 79 -1.67 10.28 31.66
C GLU A 79 -2.61 9.08 31.50
N THR A 80 -3.13 8.86 30.29
CA THR A 80 -3.88 7.66 29.98
C THR A 80 -2.99 6.69 29.22
N TYR A 81 -3.18 5.41 29.42
CA TYR A 81 -2.49 4.37 28.67
C TYR A 81 -2.63 4.59 27.16
N PHE A 82 -3.84 4.99 26.73
CA PHE A 82 -4.12 5.26 25.32
C PHE A 82 -3.22 6.36 24.75
N ASN A 83 -3.08 7.49 25.44
CA ASN A 83 -2.29 8.62 24.95
C ASN A 83 -0.79 8.31 24.85
N ASP A 84 -0.30 7.39 25.67
CA ASP A 84 1.12 7.01 25.69
C ASP A 84 1.46 5.83 24.78
N HIS A 85 0.46 5.16 24.23
CA HIS A 85 0.69 3.93 23.43
C HIS A 85 0.07 3.96 22.05
N PHE A 86 -0.71 4.98 21.68
CA PHE A 86 -1.35 5.02 20.37
C PHE A 86 -1.05 6.31 19.61
N LYS A 87 -0.92 6.18 18.30
CA LYS A 87 -0.88 7.29 17.34
C LYS A 87 -1.81 6.98 16.18
N LEU A 88 -2.43 8.02 15.61
CA LEU A 88 -3.19 7.91 14.38
C LEU A 88 -2.29 8.34 13.21
N ARG A 89 -2.05 7.44 12.27
CA ARG A 89 -1.32 7.68 11.02
C ARG A 89 -2.29 7.90 9.89
N SER A 90 -2.26 9.06 9.27
CA SER A 90 -2.91 9.34 7.97
C SER A 90 -1.88 9.21 6.86
N GLU A 91 -2.27 8.71 5.72
CA GLU A 91 -1.35 8.41 4.64
C GLU A 91 -1.93 8.70 3.27
N LEU A 92 -1.10 9.27 2.40
CA LEU A 92 -1.27 9.30 0.95
C LEU A 92 -0.05 8.63 0.34
N SER A 93 -0.27 7.54 -0.39
CA SER A 93 0.83 6.78 -0.99
C SER A 93 0.55 6.35 -2.42
N TYR A 94 1.62 6.10 -3.14
CA TYR A 94 1.63 5.60 -4.51
C TYR A 94 2.61 4.45 -4.61
N ASN A 95 2.21 3.38 -5.29
CA ASN A 95 3.12 2.31 -5.66
C ASN A 95 2.92 1.89 -7.11
N LYS A 96 3.99 1.43 -7.73
CA LYS A 96 3.99 0.87 -9.08
C LYS A 96 4.74 -0.45 -9.07
N THR A 97 4.10 -1.48 -9.63
CA THR A 97 4.65 -2.85 -9.70
C THR A 97 4.62 -3.32 -11.13
N GLU A 98 5.72 -3.92 -11.59
CA GLU A 98 5.78 -4.68 -12.83
C GLU A 98 5.45 -6.14 -12.55
N LEU A 99 4.68 -6.76 -13.46
CA LEU A 99 4.07 -8.07 -13.26
C LEU A 99 4.42 -9.00 -14.42
N GLU A 100 4.93 -10.18 -14.08
CA GLU A 100 5.27 -11.23 -15.04
C GLU A 100 4.91 -12.60 -14.45
N HIS A 101 4.74 -13.58 -15.31
CA HIS A 101 4.59 -14.97 -14.88
C HIS A 101 5.96 -15.57 -14.59
N PHE A 102 6.12 -16.16 -13.41
CA PHE A 102 7.32 -16.85 -12.96
C PHE A 102 7.04 -18.33 -12.68
N GLY A 103 8.10 -19.10 -12.45
CA GLY A 103 8.03 -20.46 -11.96
C GLY A 103 7.99 -21.54 -13.03
N GLU A 104 7.43 -22.69 -12.67
CA GLU A 104 7.56 -23.93 -13.48
C GLU A 104 6.91 -23.86 -14.87
N TRP A 105 5.79 -23.13 -15.00
CA TRP A 105 5.01 -23.08 -16.22
C TRP A 105 5.64 -22.19 -17.34
N VAL A 106 6.56 -21.32 -16.95
CA VAL A 106 7.25 -20.39 -17.87
C VAL A 106 8.73 -20.70 -18.06
N LYS A 107 9.21 -21.86 -17.59
CA LYS A 107 10.60 -22.27 -17.81
C LYS A 107 10.94 -22.37 -19.28
N PRO A 108 12.19 -22.06 -19.71
CA PRO A 108 12.62 -22.11 -21.11
C PRO A 108 12.41 -23.51 -21.76
N GLU A 109 12.49 -24.57 -20.98
CA GLU A 109 12.30 -25.94 -21.46
C GLU A 109 10.85 -26.28 -21.83
N ARG A 110 9.89 -25.46 -21.42
CA ARG A 110 8.49 -25.60 -21.80
C ARG A 110 8.24 -24.97 -23.15
N THR A 111 8.05 -25.79 -24.20
CA THR A 111 7.85 -25.37 -25.60
C THR A 111 6.38 -25.38 -26.04
N SER A 112 5.44 -25.48 -25.11
CA SER A 112 4.01 -25.43 -25.43
C SER A 112 3.54 -24.02 -25.74
N LEU A 113 2.54 -23.88 -26.61
CA LEU A 113 1.89 -22.59 -26.91
C LEU A 113 1.47 -21.84 -25.64
N GLY A 114 0.90 -22.57 -24.64
CA GLY A 114 0.50 -21.94 -23.38
C GLY A 114 1.67 -21.38 -22.58
N ALA A 115 2.83 -22.03 -22.59
CA ALA A 115 4.03 -21.50 -21.94
C ALA A 115 4.56 -20.24 -22.64
N ASP A 116 4.50 -20.21 -23.99
CA ASP A 116 4.88 -19.04 -24.76
C ASP A 116 3.94 -17.87 -24.51
N GLN A 117 2.63 -18.14 -24.43
CA GLN A 117 1.62 -17.14 -24.09
C GLN A 117 1.84 -16.55 -22.69
N LEU A 118 2.08 -17.39 -21.67
CA LEU A 118 2.35 -16.92 -20.30
C LEU A 118 3.64 -16.09 -20.25
N ARG A 119 4.70 -16.48 -20.92
CA ARG A 119 5.95 -15.71 -21.00
C ARG A 119 5.78 -14.36 -21.71
N ALA A 120 4.90 -14.32 -22.69
CA ALA A 120 4.61 -13.12 -23.46
C ALA A 120 3.69 -12.15 -22.72
N MET A 121 2.86 -12.66 -21.81
CA MET A 121 1.95 -11.85 -20.99
C MET A 121 2.73 -11.15 -19.89
N LYS A 122 2.64 -9.82 -19.87
CA LYS A 122 3.23 -8.94 -18.87
C LYS A 122 2.20 -7.92 -18.46
N GLY A 123 2.33 -7.41 -17.26
CA GLY A 123 1.47 -6.36 -16.76
C GLY A 123 2.22 -5.34 -15.93
N SER A 124 1.53 -4.30 -15.59
CA SER A 124 1.92 -3.37 -14.53
C SER A 124 0.69 -2.86 -13.81
N THR A 125 0.84 -2.51 -12.56
CA THR A 125 -0.21 -1.81 -11.84
C THR A 125 0.35 -0.62 -11.10
N ALA A 126 -0.38 0.49 -11.18
CA ALA A 126 -0.12 1.71 -10.42
C ALA A 126 -1.27 1.92 -9.46
N VAL A 127 -0.97 2.00 -8.17
CA VAL A 127 -1.99 2.13 -7.12
C VAL A 127 -1.71 3.37 -6.29
N THR A 128 -2.72 4.23 -6.17
CA THR A 128 -2.73 5.39 -5.26
C THR A 128 -3.65 5.09 -4.10
N ASN A 129 -3.14 5.23 -2.88
CA ASN A 129 -3.87 4.92 -1.66
C ASN A 129 -4.02 6.18 -0.79
N ILE A 130 -5.18 6.34 -0.18
CA ILE A 130 -5.44 7.31 0.88
C ILE A 130 -6.15 6.60 2.03
N GLY A 131 -5.69 6.80 3.26
CA GLY A 131 -6.34 6.17 4.41
C GLY A 131 -5.68 6.45 5.73
N MET A 132 -6.09 5.69 6.73
CA MET A 132 -5.66 5.86 8.11
C MET A 132 -5.34 4.51 8.74
N GLN A 133 -4.39 4.52 9.67
CA GLN A 133 -3.97 3.38 10.49
C GLN A 133 -3.82 3.84 11.93
N LEU A 134 -4.29 3.03 12.87
CA LEU A 134 -3.99 3.18 14.28
C LEU A 134 -2.70 2.40 14.58
N GLU A 135 -1.67 3.10 15.05
CA GLU A 135 -0.41 2.50 15.49
C GLU A 135 -0.41 2.30 16.99
N TYR A 136 -0.09 1.10 17.44
CA TYR A 136 0.09 0.73 18.83
C TYR A 136 1.57 0.53 19.14
N PHE A 137 2.06 1.24 20.15
CA PHE A 137 3.41 1.15 20.69
C PHE A 137 3.37 0.37 22.00
N PRO A 138 3.94 -0.83 22.10
CA PRO A 138 3.99 -1.58 23.36
C PRO A 138 4.87 -0.91 24.43
N LEU A 139 5.76 -0.03 24.01
CA LEU A 139 6.59 0.79 24.88
C LEU A 139 6.06 2.22 24.94
N SER A 140 6.27 2.90 26.07
CA SER A 140 5.86 4.30 26.28
C SER A 140 6.41 5.22 25.19
N ILE A 141 5.53 5.92 24.48
CA ILE A 141 5.87 6.93 23.48
C ILE A 141 6.66 8.08 24.12
N ARG A 142 6.33 8.46 25.35
CA ARG A 142 7.03 9.53 26.07
C ARG A 142 8.49 9.16 26.34
N ARG A 143 8.76 7.92 26.80
CA ARG A 143 10.14 7.44 26.98
C ARG A 143 10.90 7.41 25.69
N PHE A 144 10.26 6.98 24.61
CA PHE A 144 10.84 6.97 23.28
C PHE A 144 11.20 8.39 22.83
N THR A 145 10.28 9.35 22.94
CA THR A 145 10.51 10.73 22.49
C THR A 145 11.54 11.48 23.35
N ALA A 146 11.64 11.15 24.64
CA ALA A 146 12.59 11.79 25.56
C ALA A 146 14.05 11.32 25.38
N THR A 147 14.30 10.16 24.75
CA THR A 147 15.62 9.55 24.72
C THR A 147 16.13 9.39 23.28
N ILE A 148 17.13 10.19 22.91
CA ILE A 148 17.81 10.06 21.61
C ILE A 148 18.51 8.69 21.52
N GLY A 149 18.42 8.02 20.37
CA GLY A 149 18.96 6.67 20.16
C GLY A 149 18.03 5.55 20.63
N SER A 150 16.82 5.88 21.16
CA SER A 150 15.85 4.88 21.55
C SER A 150 15.14 4.24 20.36
N PHE A 151 14.58 3.04 20.59
CA PHE A 151 13.73 2.32 19.64
C PHE A 151 12.28 2.32 20.13
N GLY A 152 11.35 2.57 19.21
CA GLY A 152 9.90 2.50 19.43
C GLY A 152 9.28 1.46 18.50
N PRO A 153 9.23 0.16 18.89
CA PRO A 153 8.53 -0.84 18.10
C PRO A 153 7.04 -0.53 18.07
N PHE A 154 6.38 -0.85 16.95
CA PHE A 154 4.94 -0.66 16.79
C PHE A 154 4.32 -1.72 15.92
N ILE A 155 3.01 -1.88 16.08
CA ILE A 155 2.13 -2.57 15.15
C ILE A 155 1.03 -1.61 14.74
N SER A 156 0.51 -1.75 13.52
CA SER A 156 -0.59 -0.92 13.06
C SER A 156 -1.66 -1.72 12.35
N LEU A 157 -2.88 -1.18 12.38
CA LEU A 157 -4.02 -1.69 11.63
C LEU A 157 -4.86 -0.52 11.15
N GLY A 158 -5.37 -0.63 9.91
CA GLY A 158 -6.23 0.41 9.36
C GLY A 158 -6.86 0.05 8.04
N GLY A 159 -7.48 1.06 7.42
CA GLY A 159 -8.12 0.95 6.12
C GLY A 159 -7.63 2.03 5.17
N GLN A 160 -7.60 1.69 3.90
CA GLN A 160 -7.28 2.62 2.82
C GLN A 160 -8.27 2.49 1.67
N PHE A 161 -8.57 3.63 1.05
CA PHE A 161 -9.21 3.68 -0.25
C PHE A 161 -8.14 3.72 -1.31
N SER A 162 -8.24 2.82 -2.30
CA SER A 162 -7.23 2.61 -3.32
C SER A 162 -7.83 2.87 -4.70
N TYR A 163 -7.17 3.72 -5.48
CA TYR A 163 -7.39 3.86 -6.91
C TYR A 163 -6.28 3.11 -7.64
N TYR A 164 -6.64 2.17 -8.50
CA TYR A 164 -5.70 1.35 -9.25
C TYR A 164 -5.86 1.53 -10.76
N ASN A 165 -4.74 1.42 -11.48
CA ASN A 165 -4.66 1.51 -12.92
C ASN A 165 -3.79 0.36 -13.44
N PRO A 166 -4.39 -0.79 -13.79
CA PRO A 166 -3.68 -1.94 -14.30
C PRO A 166 -3.42 -1.81 -15.79
N GLU A 167 -2.37 -2.47 -16.25
CA GLU A 167 -2.07 -2.66 -17.64
C GLU A 167 -1.68 -4.12 -17.89
N ALA A 168 -2.43 -4.82 -18.71
CA ALA A 168 -2.11 -6.17 -19.19
C ALA A 168 -1.79 -6.12 -20.67
N ARG A 169 -0.67 -6.73 -21.07
CA ARG A 169 -0.20 -6.75 -22.45
C ARG A 169 0.45 -8.08 -22.80
N SER A 170 0.54 -8.38 -24.11
CA SER A 170 1.27 -9.54 -24.60
C SER A 170 2.21 -9.13 -25.75
N SER A 171 3.42 -9.65 -25.75
CA SER A 171 4.37 -9.44 -26.86
C SER A 171 3.99 -10.20 -28.13
N LEU A 172 3.04 -11.12 -28.06
CA LEU A 172 2.51 -11.85 -29.22
C LEU A 172 1.45 -11.04 -30.00
N GLY A 173 0.98 -9.91 -29.44
CA GLY A 173 -0.03 -9.05 -30.05
C GLY A 173 -1.16 -8.68 -29.08
N PRO A 174 -2.24 -8.04 -29.56
CA PRO A 174 -3.36 -7.63 -28.72
C PRO A 174 -3.96 -8.82 -27.97
N LEU A 175 -4.26 -8.63 -26.68
CA LEU A 175 -4.96 -9.63 -25.86
C LEU A 175 -6.42 -9.84 -26.36
N GLY A 176 -7.01 -10.99 -26.06
CA GLY A 176 -8.37 -11.36 -26.41
C GLY A 176 -8.49 -12.41 -27.52
N THR A 177 -7.38 -12.94 -28.03
CA THR A 177 -7.39 -14.01 -29.02
C THR A 177 -6.74 -15.30 -28.48
N PRO A 178 -7.16 -16.49 -28.98
CA PRO A 178 -6.55 -17.77 -28.58
C PRO A 178 -5.06 -17.90 -28.91
N LEU A 179 -4.51 -17.06 -29.78
CA LEU A 179 -3.09 -17.08 -30.16
C LEU A 179 -2.22 -16.22 -29.24
N THR A 180 -2.77 -15.14 -28.70
CA THR A 180 -2.01 -14.13 -27.95
C THR A 180 -2.24 -14.19 -26.44
N THR A 181 -3.30 -14.88 -26.01
CA THR A 181 -3.78 -14.89 -24.62
C THR A 181 -3.91 -16.31 -24.12
N PHE A 182 -3.39 -16.57 -22.93
CA PHE A 182 -3.54 -17.89 -22.31
C PHE A 182 -5.02 -18.20 -22.03
N PRO A 183 -5.53 -19.42 -22.34
CA PRO A 183 -6.96 -19.75 -22.28
C PRO A 183 -7.67 -19.44 -20.95
N LYS A 184 -6.95 -19.50 -19.85
CA LYS A 184 -7.46 -19.15 -18.49
C LYS A 184 -8.04 -17.73 -18.47
N TYR A 185 -7.45 -16.79 -19.19
CA TYR A 185 -7.85 -15.38 -19.21
C TYR A 185 -8.84 -15.03 -20.32
N LEU A 186 -9.21 -15.99 -21.17
CA LEU A 186 -10.25 -15.82 -22.20
C LEU A 186 -11.67 -16.14 -21.68
N THR A 187 -11.78 -16.55 -20.42
CA THR A 187 -13.08 -16.90 -19.81
C THR A 187 -13.75 -15.67 -19.21
N PRO A 188 -15.07 -15.46 -19.46
CA PRO A 188 -15.80 -14.37 -18.82
C PRO A 188 -15.81 -14.49 -17.29
N THR A 189 -15.68 -13.34 -16.60
CA THR A 189 -15.71 -13.25 -15.13
C THR A 189 -16.22 -11.88 -14.70
N ASP A 190 -16.98 -11.79 -13.61
CA ASP A 190 -17.45 -10.55 -13.00
C ASP A 190 -18.06 -9.54 -13.99
N ASN A 191 -18.91 -10.02 -14.93
CA ASN A 191 -19.50 -9.26 -16.02
C ASN A 191 -18.51 -8.68 -17.07
N GLN A 192 -17.23 -9.04 -17.00
CA GLN A 192 -16.26 -8.76 -18.04
C GLN A 192 -16.20 -9.91 -19.05
N PRO A 193 -15.99 -9.64 -20.35
CA PRO A 193 -15.93 -10.67 -21.39
C PRO A 193 -14.70 -11.55 -21.28
N TYR A 194 -13.66 -11.09 -20.56
CA TYR A 194 -12.38 -11.77 -20.38
C TYR A 194 -11.92 -11.67 -18.92
N GLY A 195 -11.03 -12.59 -18.52
CA GLY A 195 -10.33 -12.55 -17.23
C GLY A 195 -9.12 -11.60 -17.22
N PHE A 196 -9.11 -10.56 -18.05
CA PHE A 196 -8.12 -9.48 -18.02
C PHE A 196 -8.80 -8.14 -18.32
N THR A 197 -8.24 -7.05 -17.78
CA THR A 197 -8.71 -5.68 -18.04
C THR A 197 -7.56 -4.69 -17.94
N ASN A 198 -7.70 -3.57 -18.68
CA ASN A 198 -6.87 -2.37 -18.57
C ASN A 198 -7.68 -1.19 -18.04
N GLU A 199 -8.86 -1.45 -17.46
CA GLU A 199 -9.71 -0.42 -16.90
C GLU A 199 -9.27 -0.06 -15.48
N SER A 200 -9.14 1.24 -15.24
CA SER A 200 -8.89 1.75 -13.90
C SER A 200 -10.10 1.54 -13.00
N GLY A 201 -9.85 1.29 -11.74
CA GLY A 201 -10.91 1.09 -10.77
C GLY A 201 -10.56 1.60 -9.38
N THR A 202 -11.49 1.43 -8.47
CA THR A 202 -11.32 1.77 -7.06
C THR A 202 -11.71 0.61 -6.17
N THR A 203 -11.08 0.50 -5.02
CA THR A 203 -11.40 -0.51 -4.02
C THR A 203 -11.02 -0.03 -2.62
N TRP A 204 -11.53 -0.69 -1.61
CA TRP A 204 -11.02 -0.58 -0.25
C TRP A 204 -9.95 -1.64 0.00
N SER A 205 -9.09 -1.38 0.98
CA SER A 205 -8.10 -2.33 1.45
C SER A 205 -7.94 -2.25 2.97
N ILE A 206 -7.61 -3.38 3.57
CA ILE A 206 -7.11 -3.44 4.95
C ILE A 206 -5.59 -3.39 4.89
N VAL A 207 -5.02 -2.61 5.78
CA VAL A 207 -3.57 -2.44 5.91
C VAL A 207 -3.15 -2.74 7.32
N SER A 208 -2.10 -3.54 7.46
CA SER A 208 -1.42 -3.77 8.74
C SER A 208 0.08 -3.60 8.56
N SER A 209 0.77 -3.11 9.58
CA SER A 209 2.23 -2.99 9.57
C SER A 209 2.83 -3.43 10.90
N VAL A 210 4.06 -3.92 10.82
CA VAL A 210 4.92 -4.13 11.98
C VAL A 210 6.24 -3.40 11.71
N GLY A 211 6.71 -2.61 12.67
CA GLY A 211 7.89 -1.81 12.45
C GLY A 211 8.51 -1.27 13.73
N THR A 212 9.47 -0.42 13.53
CA THR A 212 10.13 0.31 14.62
C THR A 212 10.50 1.72 14.17
N ARG A 213 10.47 2.64 15.12
CA ARG A 213 11.04 3.97 14.97
C ARG A 213 12.36 4.03 15.73
N PHE A 214 13.29 4.79 15.20
CA PHE A 214 14.56 5.11 15.84
C PHE A 214 14.66 6.62 16.02
N LYS A 215 14.87 7.07 17.26
CA LYS A 215 14.96 8.49 17.63
C LYS A 215 16.30 9.07 17.22
N LEU A 216 16.34 9.84 16.12
CA LEU A 216 17.57 10.46 15.61
C LEU A 216 17.93 11.74 16.38
N SER A 217 16.91 12.54 16.69
CA SER A 217 17.06 13.82 17.39
C SER A 217 15.74 14.17 18.09
N PRO A 218 15.65 15.23 18.88
CA PRO A 218 14.40 15.63 19.53
C PRO A 218 13.21 15.77 18.57
N LEU A 219 13.45 16.19 17.34
CA LEU A 219 12.39 16.46 16.35
C LEU A 219 12.40 15.49 15.15
N ARG A 220 13.18 14.41 15.17
CA ARG A 220 13.36 13.57 13.97
C ARG A 220 13.48 12.11 14.32
N ASP A 221 12.72 11.29 13.59
CA ASP A 221 12.78 9.82 13.68
C ASP A 221 13.09 9.21 12.32
N LEU A 222 13.81 8.10 12.35
CA LEU A 222 13.85 7.14 11.26
C LEU A 222 12.85 6.04 11.56
N MET A 223 12.11 5.59 10.54
CA MET A 223 11.15 4.50 10.66
C MET A 223 11.50 3.39 9.67
N VAL A 224 11.32 2.16 10.10
CA VAL A 224 11.35 0.98 9.22
C VAL A 224 10.13 0.15 9.53
N ASP A 225 9.33 -0.19 8.52
CA ASP A 225 8.18 -1.07 8.67
C ASP A 225 8.03 -2.08 7.53
N LEU A 226 7.42 -3.20 7.84
CA LEU A 226 6.93 -4.17 6.89
C LEU A 226 5.41 -4.10 6.90
N ARG A 227 4.83 -3.73 5.76
CA ARG A 227 3.40 -3.55 5.55
C ARG A 227 2.81 -4.68 4.76
N PHE A 228 1.61 -5.07 5.16
CA PHE A 228 0.73 -5.98 4.44
C PHE A 228 -0.54 -5.23 4.08
N GLN A 229 -0.92 -5.24 2.81
CA GLN A 229 -2.13 -4.62 2.30
C GLN A 229 -2.94 -5.66 1.53
N TYR A 230 -4.19 -5.87 1.94
CA TYR A 230 -5.14 -6.79 1.30
C TYR A 230 -6.26 -5.97 0.66
N TYR A 231 -6.40 -6.09 -0.65
CA TYR A 231 -7.42 -5.39 -1.43
C TYR A 231 -8.73 -6.17 -1.45
N PHE A 232 -9.87 -5.46 -1.50
CA PHE A 232 -11.19 -6.09 -1.67
C PHE A 232 -11.60 -6.19 -3.14
N SER A 233 -10.64 -6.20 -4.04
CA SER A 233 -10.80 -6.41 -5.48
C SER A 233 -9.78 -7.39 -5.98
N ASN A 234 -10.15 -8.15 -6.98
CA ASN A 234 -9.30 -9.11 -7.71
C ASN A 234 -8.85 -8.54 -9.05
N TRP A 235 -9.04 -7.23 -9.28
CA TRP A 235 -8.72 -6.55 -10.52
C TRP A 235 -7.57 -5.57 -10.40
N VAL A 236 -6.91 -5.53 -9.25
CA VAL A 236 -5.87 -4.52 -8.97
C VAL A 236 -4.66 -4.69 -9.89
N GLU A 237 -4.34 -5.92 -10.27
CA GLU A 237 -3.28 -6.22 -11.24
C GLU A 237 -3.78 -6.39 -12.68
N GLY A 238 -5.09 -6.31 -12.92
CA GLY A 238 -5.70 -6.43 -14.24
C GLY A 238 -5.95 -7.86 -14.74
N LEU A 239 -5.72 -8.89 -13.93
CA LEU A 239 -6.06 -10.28 -14.21
C LEU A 239 -7.04 -10.79 -13.15
N ASN A 240 -8.12 -11.45 -13.60
CA ASN A 240 -9.09 -12.10 -12.72
C ASN A 240 -9.71 -13.29 -13.46
N PRO A 241 -9.03 -14.44 -13.52
CA PRO A 241 -9.59 -15.63 -14.13
C PRO A 241 -10.82 -16.11 -13.34
N ASN A 242 -11.80 -16.66 -14.06
CA ASN A 242 -13.07 -17.08 -13.48
C ASN A 242 -12.90 -18.07 -12.32
N PRO A 243 -13.22 -17.69 -11.05
CA PRO A 243 -12.98 -18.52 -9.88
C PRO A 243 -13.91 -19.75 -9.79
N ALA A 244 -14.98 -19.80 -10.57
CA ALA A 244 -15.84 -20.98 -10.66
C ALA A 244 -15.17 -22.10 -11.46
N ILE A 245 -14.36 -21.75 -12.45
CA ILE A 245 -13.59 -22.68 -13.29
C ILE A 245 -12.19 -22.90 -12.71
N TYR A 246 -11.52 -21.83 -12.31
CA TYR A 246 -10.14 -21.84 -11.81
C TYR A 246 -10.12 -21.61 -10.30
N LYS A 247 -10.29 -22.70 -9.56
CA LYS A 247 -10.48 -22.66 -8.08
C LYS A 247 -9.26 -22.15 -7.32
N GLU A 248 -8.10 -22.15 -7.92
CA GLU A 248 -6.87 -21.57 -7.37
C GLU A 248 -6.93 -20.03 -7.26
N ASN A 249 -7.87 -19.39 -7.96
CA ASN A 249 -8.02 -17.94 -8.04
C ASN A 249 -9.07 -17.35 -7.08
N LYS A 250 -9.27 -17.95 -5.91
CA LYS A 250 -10.34 -17.56 -4.97
C LYS A 250 -9.99 -16.42 -4.02
N ALA A 251 -8.75 -16.00 -3.96
CA ALA A 251 -8.32 -14.95 -3.04
C ALA A 251 -8.11 -13.62 -3.78
N ASN A 252 -8.40 -12.51 -3.12
CA ASN A 252 -8.10 -11.17 -3.64
C ASN A 252 -6.61 -10.88 -3.62
N ASP A 253 -6.24 -9.82 -4.31
CA ASP A 253 -4.87 -9.35 -4.41
C ASP A 253 -4.34 -8.83 -3.09
N TRP A 254 -3.06 -8.97 -2.88
CA TRP A 254 -2.39 -8.40 -1.72
C TRP A 254 -0.95 -7.98 -2.03
N LEU A 255 -0.46 -7.04 -1.27
CA LEU A 255 0.84 -6.39 -1.46
C LEU A 255 1.60 -6.40 -0.14
N VAL A 256 2.89 -6.70 -0.24
CA VAL A 256 3.87 -6.48 0.83
C VAL A 256 4.73 -5.29 0.48
N TRP A 257 4.92 -4.39 1.43
CA TRP A 257 5.75 -3.22 1.24
C TRP A 257 6.74 -3.07 2.39
N PHE A 258 8.02 -3.11 2.08
CA PHE A 258 9.08 -2.77 3.02
C PHE A 258 9.34 -1.27 2.94
N ASN A 259 9.05 -0.54 4.01
CA ASN A 259 9.18 0.91 4.06
C ASN A 259 10.39 1.34 4.88
N VAL A 260 11.08 2.35 4.37
CA VAL A 260 11.95 3.21 5.15
C VAL A 260 11.34 4.61 5.16
N GLY A 261 11.22 5.21 6.33
CA GLY A 261 10.57 6.51 6.51
C GLY A 261 11.42 7.47 7.33
N TYR A 262 11.24 8.74 7.03
CA TYR A 262 11.81 9.84 7.80
C TYR A 262 10.67 10.73 8.29
N ILE A 263 10.61 10.95 9.61
CA ILE A 263 9.52 11.64 10.28
C ILE A 263 10.08 12.89 10.98
N TYR A 264 9.36 13.99 10.83
CA TYR A 264 9.65 15.28 11.47
C TYR A 264 8.48 15.70 12.35
N TYR A 265 8.78 16.16 13.58
CA TYR A 265 7.80 16.65 14.54
C TYR A 265 7.51 18.12 14.24
N LEU A 266 6.24 18.45 14.03
CA LEU A 266 5.78 19.84 13.87
C LEU A 266 5.65 20.46 15.26
N GLN A 267 6.16 21.67 15.40
CA GLN A 267 6.07 22.47 16.63
C GLN A 267 4.84 23.36 16.59
#